data_4696d0768542751d0e03e0afe84f0f82
#
_entry.id   4696d0768542751d0e03e0afe84f0f82
#
_cell.length_a   1.000
_cell.length_b   1.000
_cell.length_c   1.000
_cell.angle_alpha   90.00
_cell.angle_beta   90.00
_cell.angle_gamma   90.00
#
_symmetry.space_group_name_H-M   'P 1'
#
loop_
_entity.id
_entity.type
_entity.pdbx_description
1 polymer ?
#
loop_
_entity_poly.entity_id
_entity_poly.type
_entity_poly.pdbx_seq_one_letter_code
_entity_poly.pdbx_strand_id
1 'polypeptide(L)'
;MTTSDRQRRVARVMVVALGAMLAALAGYLAWIQITASEKLSALAYDQQHMRVPIRPMRGNILDSHLRVLAGSVDTRSVFADPKRIKDAGETATKVGRILGESPDEILKKLTAKRLDEPGGRFVWLARRISPEAAEAIERLGLPGIVMTSEGVRHYPNGMLAAHVLGPVGGEQQGLEGVEKMFDDRLRGRGGEALVLADCGRRPIWTEADQYTPAVDGQHLVLTIDATIQAAAEAAIAEAKQKFHAQSVSAVVMDPQTGAILAMANVPTYDPNRYADFPVDARRNRCVTDTFPPGSSCKPFVGAGALEAGAVHFGEVIYCENGYWAAANLHDAGHSYGNLTFEQGIEKSSNIMMGKLGTRMGNEKLYKCLVSFGFGQRTGVWLPGESNGVVFPVRKWSGLSTTRVAFGQEFAVTPLQLVTAFAAIANHGKLVRPKILRGVLDSRGQVAADLSEVEVVGQAIMEKTARDLIDRALVGVIEEGTGKACQIPGYKVFGKTGTAQLIDVGTRSVSHSRFMGSFLAGAPAKDPKIVVAVVVNEPDKSIGYYGGTVAAPAAKKILEQALPYLGIPPTEPITAQGKAHLAQHVKVTD
;
A
#
# COMPACT_ATOMS: atom_id res chain seq x y z
N MET A 1 -75.27 66.15 -34.94
CA MET A 1 -74.03 66.01 -34.13
C MET A 1 -72.93 66.70 -34.90
N THR A 2 -72.39 67.73 -34.32
CA THR A 2 -71.27 68.44 -34.96
C THR A 2 -70.01 67.65 -34.90
N THR A 3 -69.10 67.81 -35.86
CA THR A 3 -67.76 67.13 -35.90
C THR A 3 -67.01 67.30 -34.58
N SER A 4 -67.20 68.40 -33.88
CA SER A 4 -66.60 68.66 -32.53
C SER A 4 -67.10 67.75 -31.44
N ASP A 5 -68.37 67.33 -31.43
CA ASP A 5 -68.93 66.43 -30.41
C ASP A 5 -68.40 64.97 -30.56
N ARG A 6 -68.17 64.55 -31.78
CA ARG A 6 -67.61 63.26 -32.10
C ARG A 6 -66.13 63.15 -31.67
N GLN A 7 -65.39 64.24 -31.93
CA GLN A 7 -64.01 64.33 -31.50
C GLN A 7 -63.84 64.30 -29.95
N ARG A 8 -64.73 65.05 -29.24
CA ARG A 8 -64.72 65.04 -27.76
C ARG A 8 -65.13 63.70 -27.18
N ARG A 9 -66.06 62.95 -27.82
CA ARG A 9 -66.39 61.56 -27.41
C ARG A 9 -65.21 60.63 -27.63
N VAL A 10 -64.54 60.66 -28.78
CA VAL A 10 -63.39 59.84 -29.09
C VAL A 10 -62.26 60.16 -28.13
N ALA A 11 -61.97 61.43 -27.84
CA ALA A 11 -60.98 61.83 -26.89
C ALA A 11 -61.26 61.30 -25.45
N ARG A 12 -62.52 61.37 -24.98
CA ARG A 12 -62.94 60.83 -23.68
C ARG A 12 -62.78 59.31 -23.63
N VAL A 13 -63.16 58.61 -24.70
CA VAL A 13 -62.98 57.12 -24.76
C VAL A 13 -61.50 56.75 -24.74
N MET A 14 -60.64 57.47 -25.46
CA MET A 14 -59.20 57.26 -25.42
C MET A 14 -58.60 57.52 -24.05
N VAL A 15 -59.01 58.62 -23.38
CA VAL A 15 -58.52 58.90 -22.00
C VAL A 15 -58.95 57.81 -21.00
N VAL A 16 -60.23 57.40 -21.11
CA VAL A 16 -60.72 56.27 -20.24
C VAL A 16 -59.99 54.95 -20.55
N ALA A 17 -59.81 54.62 -21.82
CA ALA A 17 -59.07 53.43 -22.23
C ALA A 17 -57.59 53.43 -21.76
N LEU A 18 -56.95 54.61 -21.90
CA LEU A 18 -55.59 54.80 -21.41
C LEU A 18 -55.51 54.70 -19.89
N GLY A 19 -56.49 55.30 -19.16
CA GLY A 19 -56.59 55.19 -17.71
C GLY A 19 -56.81 53.75 -17.24
N ALA A 20 -57.68 53.00 -17.94
CA ALA A 20 -57.89 51.56 -17.62
C ALA A 20 -56.65 50.72 -17.91
N MET A 21 -55.92 51.02 -18.99
CA MET A 21 -54.65 50.29 -19.28
C MET A 21 -53.57 50.60 -18.26
N LEU A 22 -53.45 51.86 -17.81
CA LEU A 22 -52.50 52.21 -16.74
C LEU A 22 -52.86 51.57 -15.39
N ALA A 23 -54.16 51.52 -15.05
CA ALA A 23 -54.64 50.87 -13.85
C ALA A 23 -54.35 49.32 -13.88
N ALA A 24 -54.63 48.71 -15.05
CA ALA A 24 -54.27 47.27 -15.24
C ALA A 24 -52.75 47.00 -15.12
N LEU A 25 -51.93 47.87 -15.69
CA LEU A 25 -50.48 47.78 -15.59
C LEU A 25 -50.02 48.00 -14.16
N ALA A 26 -50.56 48.94 -13.42
CA ALA A 26 -50.26 49.19 -12.02
C ALA A 26 -50.70 48.01 -11.15
N GLY A 27 -51.87 47.42 -11.39
CA GLY A 27 -52.33 46.19 -10.70
C GLY A 27 -51.45 44.99 -11.01
N TYR A 28 -51.00 44.85 -12.24
CA TYR A 28 -50.07 43.77 -12.62
C TYR A 28 -48.69 43.95 -11.97
N LEU A 29 -48.17 45.14 -11.93
CA LEU A 29 -46.91 45.44 -11.23
C LEU A 29 -47.01 45.20 -9.71
N ALA A 30 -48.13 45.64 -9.10
CA ALA A 30 -48.40 45.37 -7.69
C ALA A 30 -48.50 43.85 -7.41
N TRP A 31 -49.19 43.11 -8.29
CA TRP A 31 -49.26 41.65 -8.18
C TRP A 31 -47.89 40.98 -8.27
N ILE A 32 -47.04 41.37 -9.22
CA ILE A 32 -45.66 40.88 -9.33
C ILE A 32 -44.85 41.21 -8.06
N GLN A 33 -44.96 42.42 -7.54
CA GLN A 33 -44.23 42.85 -6.35
C GLN A 33 -44.71 42.17 -5.07
N ILE A 34 -45.98 41.83 -4.92
CA ILE A 34 -46.57 41.25 -3.72
C ILE A 34 -46.53 39.73 -3.75
N THR A 35 -46.89 39.09 -4.86
CA THR A 35 -47.08 37.64 -4.93
C THR A 35 -45.92 36.88 -5.55
N ALA A 36 -45.20 37.52 -6.49
CA ALA A 36 -44.07 36.87 -7.17
C ALA A 36 -42.71 37.35 -6.66
N SER A 37 -42.66 38.35 -5.77
CA SER A 37 -41.43 39.00 -5.29
C SER A 37 -40.42 38.01 -4.72
N GLU A 38 -40.84 37.15 -3.81
CA GLU A 38 -39.93 36.16 -3.18
C GLU A 38 -39.36 35.19 -4.22
N LYS A 39 -40.21 34.67 -5.12
CA LYS A 39 -39.78 33.72 -6.15
C LYS A 39 -38.84 34.38 -7.18
N LEU A 40 -39.14 35.62 -7.57
CA LEU A 40 -38.31 36.38 -8.52
C LEU A 40 -36.99 36.82 -7.86
N SER A 41 -37.00 37.19 -6.58
CA SER A 41 -35.79 37.49 -5.82
C SER A 41 -34.92 36.28 -5.64
N ALA A 42 -35.49 35.12 -5.36
CA ALA A 42 -34.74 33.85 -5.27
C ALA A 42 -34.11 33.49 -6.63
N LEU A 43 -34.88 33.63 -7.71
CA LEU A 43 -34.34 33.39 -9.07
C LEU A 43 -33.23 34.37 -9.44
N ALA A 44 -33.40 35.66 -9.09
CA ALA A 44 -32.37 36.68 -9.31
C ALA A 44 -31.13 36.39 -8.48
N TYR A 45 -31.29 35.98 -7.22
CA TYR A 45 -30.19 35.56 -6.36
C TYR A 45 -29.43 34.38 -6.96
N ASP A 46 -30.12 33.33 -7.39
CA ASP A 46 -29.51 32.14 -8.02
C ASP A 46 -28.85 32.48 -9.37
N GLN A 47 -29.33 33.51 -10.10
CA GLN A 47 -28.67 33.97 -11.30
C GLN A 47 -27.40 34.78 -11.04
N GLN A 48 -27.38 35.56 -9.98
CA GLN A 48 -26.26 36.42 -9.61
C GLN A 48 -25.20 35.73 -8.78
N HIS A 49 -25.55 34.65 -8.05
CA HIS A 49 -24.66 33.95 -7.19
C HIS A 49 -24.31 32.57 -7.75
N MET A 50 -23.05 32.19 -7.63
CA MET A 50 -22.54 30.88 -8.02
C MET A 50 -21.73 30.29 -6.87
N ARG A 51 -22.06 29.07 -6.48
CA ARG A 51 -21.24 28.31 -5.53
C ARG A 51 -20.09 27.63 -6.28
N VAL A 52 -18.87 27.98 -5.90
CA VAL A 52 -17.66 27.40 -6.49
C VAL A 52 -17.05 26.48 -5.44
N PRO A 53 -17.01 25.16 -5.69
CA PRO A 53 -16.34 24.25 -4.79
C PRO A 53 -14.82 24.47 -4.84
N ILE A 54 -14.22 24.65 -3.66
CA ILE A 54 -12.77 24.75 -3.50
C ILE A 54 -12.27 23.36 -3.14
N ARG A 55 -11.44 22.78 -4.01
CA ARG A 55 -10.89 21.45 -3.78
C ARG A 55 -9.63 21.56 -2.94
N PRO A 56 -9.50 20.71 -1.89
CA PRO A 56 -8.28 20.65 -1.10
C PRO A 56 -7.20 19.91 -1.87
N MET A 57 -5.95 20.21 -1.57
CA MET A 57 -4.81 19.39 -2.00
C MET A 57 -4.71 18.14 -1.16
N ARG A 58 -4.52 16.99 -1.80
CA ARG A 58 -4.28 15.73 -1.10
C ARG A 58 -2.90 15.75 -0.46
N GLY A 59 -2.82 15.37 0.83
CA GLY A 59 -1.60 15.37 1.62
C GLY A 59 -0.50 14.45 1.04
N ASN A 60 0.75 14.78 1.31
CA ASN A 60 1.89 14.00 0.84
C ASN A 60 2.06 12.72 1.67
N ILE A 61 2.63 11.68 1.06
CA ILE A 61 3.15 10.49 1.73
C ILE A 61 4.67 10.57 1.66
N LEU A 62 5.29 10.54 2.82
CA LEU A 62 6.72 10.70 3.02
C LEU A 62 7.32 9.40 3.57
N ASP A 63 8.58 9.15 3.24
CA ASP A 63 9.33 8.06 3.85
C ASP A 63 9.84 8.44 5.27
N SER A 64 10.59 7.55 5.91
CA SER A 64 11.14 7.75 7.26
C SER A 64 12.12 8.93 7.37
N HIS A 65 12.67 9.42 6.24
CA HIS A 65 13.57 10.57 6.13
C HIS A 65 12.88 11.80 5.52
N LEU A 66 11.54 11.81 5.46
CA LEU A 66 10.73 12.90 4.92
C LEU A 66 10.89 13.12 3.40
N ARG A 67 11.42 12.13 2.66
CA ARG A 67 11.48 12.16 1.19
C ARG A 67 10.09 11.85 0.63
N VAL A 68 9.67 12.57 -0.41
CA VAL A 68 8.33 12.40 -0.99
C VAL A 68 8.23 11.08 -1.77
N LEU A 69 7.33 10.20 -1.32
CA LEU A 69 6.96 8.97 -2.02
C LEU A 69 5.72 9.17 -2.91
N ALA A 70 4.77 9.99 -2.45
CA ALA A 70 3.61 10.40 -3.22
C ALA A 70 3.22 11.83 -2.85
N GLY A 71 3.02 12.67 -3.84
CA GLY A 71 2.64 14.07 -3.69
C GLY A 71 1.47 14.45 -4.59
N SER A 72 0.91 15.63 -4.40
CA SER A 72 -0.10 16.20 -5.30
C SER A 72 0.50 17.37 -6.05
N VAL A 73 0.33 17.36 -7.37
CA VAL A 73 0.75 18.45 -8.26
C VAL A 73 -0.50 19.18 -8.70
N ASP A 74 -0.49 20.50 -8.60
CA ASP A 74 -1.56 21.32 -9.13
C ASP A 74 -1.51 21.32 -10.65
N THR A 75 -2.62 20.91 -11.26
CA THR A 75 -2.77 20.88 -12.71
C THR A 75 -4.04 21.60 -13.11
N ARG A 76 -4.15 21.99 -14.37
CA ARG A 76 -5.35 22.62 -14.90
C ARG A 76 -6.19 21.64 -15.69
N SER A 77 -7.49 21.76 -15.54
CA SER A 77 -8.49 21.02 -16.29
C SER A 77 -9.43 21.99 -16.99
N VAL A 78 -9.91 21.65 -18.17
CA VAL A 78 -10.80 22.47 -18.95
C VAL A 78 -12.18 21.84 -19.05
N PHE A 79 -13.21 22.61 -18.77
CA PHE A 79 -14.58 22.23 -18.98
C PHE A 79 -15.33 23.28 -19.82
N ALA A 80 -16.45 22.89 -20.38
CA ALA A 80 -17.31 23.74 -21.18
C ALA A 80 -18.68 23.92 -20.53
N ASP A 81 -19.26 25.12 -20.65
CA ASP A 81 -20.70 25.38 -20.55
C ASP A 81 -21.29 25.44 -21.97
N PRO A 82 -21.89 24.35 -22.48
CA PRO A 82 -22.37 24.30 -23.86
C PRO A 82 -23.39 25.36 -24.21
N LYS A 83 -24.15 25.88 -23.21
CA LYS A 83 -25.17 26.92 -23.45
C LYS A 83 -24.58 28.29 -23.81
N ARG A 84 -23.29 28.49 -23.56
CA ARG A 84 -22.56 29.72 -23.78
C ARG A 84 -21.70 29.70 -25.04
N ILE A 85 -21.53 28.52 -25.63
CA ILE A 85 -20.76 28.36 -26.86
C ILE A 85 -21.63 28.72 -28.03
N LYS A 86 -21.26 29.81 -28.74
CA LYS A 86 -22.01 30.30 -29.91
C LYS A 86 -21.81 29.40 -31.13
N ASP A 87 -20.56 28.94 -31.34
CA ASP A 87 -20.18 28.04 -32.43
C ASP A 87 -19.42 26.85 -31.83
N ALA A 88 -20.12 25.73 -31.73
CA ALA A 88 -19.53 24.49 -31.18
C ALA A 88 -18.48 23.88 -32.14
N GLY A 89 -18.65 24.06 -33.46
CA GLY A 89 -17.71 23.52 -34.44
C GLY A 89 -16.39 24.28 -34.45
N GLU A 90 -16.43 25.62 -34.44
CA GLU A 90 -15.23 26.45 -34.34
C GLU A 90 -14.49 26.20 -32.99
N THR A 91 -15.24 26.15 -31.90
CA THR A 91 -14.71 25.88 -30.55
C THR A 91 -14.05 24.52 -30.51
N ALA A 92 -14.70 23.47 -31.04
CA ALA A 92 -14.17 22.13 -31.09
C ALA A 92 -12.85 22.03 -31.88
N THR A 93 -12.80 22.74 -33.02
CA THR A 93 -11.60 22.80 -33.87
C THR A 93 -10.43 23.47 -33.16
N LYS A 94 -10.65 24.61 -32.49
CA LYS A 94 -9.60 25.37 -31.79
C LYS A 94 -9.10 24.63 -30.58
N VAL A 95 -9.99 24.11 -29.72
CA VAL A 95 -9.64 23.40 -28.50
C VAL A 95 -9.04 22.03 -28.82
N GLY A 96 -9.61 21.30 -29.77
CA GLY A 96 -9.10 19.98 -30.19
C GLY A 96 -7.66 20.06 -30.70
N ARG A 97 -7.31 21.09 -31.47
CA ARG A 97 -5.94 21.32 -31.97
C ARG A 97 -4.94 21.49 -30.82
N ILE A 98 -5.31 22.20 -29.76
CA ILE A 98 -4.41 22.41 -28.59
C ILE A 98 -4.30 21.14 -27.76
N LEU A 99 -5.42 20.43 -27.57
CA LEU A 99 -5.46 19.20 -26.76
C LEU A 99 -4.92 17.97 -27.50
N GLY A 100 -4.70 18.06 -28.82
CA GLY A 100 -4.34 16.90 -29.65
C GLY A 100 -5.48 15.91 -29.81
N GLU A 101 -6.74 16.32 -29.53
CA GLU A 101 -7.94 15.51 -29.71
C GLU A 101 -8.64 15.83 -31.05
N SER A 102 -9.37 14.85 -31.59
CA SER A 102 -10.17 15.06 -32.79
C SER A 102 -11.23 16.15 -32.56
N PRO A 103 -11.40 17.13 -33.50
CA PRO A 103 -12.49 18.09 -33.41
C PRO A 103 -13.87 17.44 -33.27
N ASP A 104 -14.08 16.27 -33.90
CA ASP A 104 -15.37 15.57 -33.84
C ASP A 104 -15.63 15.00 -32.42
N GLU A 105 -14.60 14.54 -31.72
CA GLU A 105 -14.73 14.08 -30.33
C GLU A 105 -15.06 15.23 -29.37
N ILE A 106 -14.38 16.38 -29.52
CA ILE A 106 -14.70 17.57 -28.75
C ILE A 106 -16.10 18.06 -29.08
N LEU A 107 -16.48 18.09 -30.37
CA LEU A 107 -17.83 18.48 -30.79
C LEU A 107 -18.91 17.57 -30.21
N LYS A 108 -18.66 16.26 -30.20
CA LYS A 108 -19.54 15.27 -29.56
C LYS A 108 -19.69 15.51 -28.07
N LYS A 109 -18.60 15.85 -27.36
CA LYS A 109 -18.65 16.23 -25.95
C LYS A 109 -19.50 17.48 -25.73
N LEU A 110 -19.34 18.51 -26.58
CA LEU A 110 -20.07 19.78 -26.50
C LEU A 110 -21.57 19.66 -26.84
N THR A 111 -21.94 18.73 -27.72
CA THR A 111 -23.32 18.54 -28.18
C THR A 111 -24.05 17.40 -27.46
N ALA A 112 -23.37 16.59 -26.65
CA ALA A 112 -23.98 15.52 -25.90
C ALA A 112 -25.03 16.06 -24.92
N LYS A 113 -26.29 15.66 -25.10
CA LYS A 113 -27.35 15.93 -24.13
C LYS A 113 -27.11 14.98 -22.92
N ARG A 114 -26.52 15.50 -21.86
CA ARG A 114 -26.54 14.80 -20.57
C ARG A 114 -27.93 14.96 -19.95
N LEU A 115 -28.64 13.83 -19.86
CA LEU A 115 -29.98 13.72 -19.27
C LEU A 115 -29.98 13.75 -17.74
N ASP A 116 -28.82 13.66 -17.10
CA ASP A 116 -28.67 13.24 -15.69
C ASP A 116 -28.35 14.41 -14.73
N GLU A 117 -28.20 15.65 -15.20
CA GLU A 117 -27.92 16.81 -14.33
C GLU A 117 -28.96 17.94 -14.52
N PRO A 118 -29.50 18.45 -13.40
CA PRO A 118 -30.38 19.64 -13.48
C PRO A 118 -29.59 20.83 -14.03
N GLY A 119 -29.78 21.10 -15.32
CA GLY A 119 -29.21 22.29 -15.96
C GLY A 119 -28.30 22.08 -17.16
N GLY A 120 -27.67 20.91 -17.37
CA GLY A 120 -26.86 20.55 -18.56
C GLY A 120 -25.78 21.59 -18.94
N ARG A 121 -25.11 22.20 -17.96
CA ARG A 121 -24.17 23.32 -18.14
C ARG A 121 -22.71 23.00 -17.95
N PHE A 122 -22.37 21.72 -17.67
CA PHE A 122 -21.00 21.31 -17.36
C PHE A 122 -20.60 20.09 -18.17
N VAL A 123 -19.56 20.23 -18.97
CA VAL A 123 -18.98 19.13 -19.75
C VAL A 123 -17.47 19.19 -19.67
N TRP A 124 -16.83 18.16 -19.15
CA TRP A 124 -15.37 18.03 -19.22
C TRP A 124 -14.91 17.90 -20.67
N LEU A 125 -14.03 18.80 -21.12
CA LEU A 125 -13.36 18.68 -22.41
C LEU A 125 -12.07 17.88 -22.25
N ALA A 126 -11.21 18.30 -21.33
CA ALA A 126 -10.02 17.56 -20.96
C ALA A 126 -9.67 17.81 -19.49
N ARG A 127 -9.11 16.80 -18.83
CA ARG A 127 -8.62 16.93 -17.46
C ARG A 127 -7.11 16.79 -17.45
N ARG A 128 -6.45 17.50 -16.52
CA ARG A 128 -5.01 17.36 -16.24
C ARG A 128 -4.15 17.66 -17.48
N ILE A 129 -4.43 18.78 -18.10
CA ILE A 129 -3.71 19.24 -19.29
C ILE A 129 -2.36 19.85 -18.91
N SER A 130 -1.43 19.90 -19.85
CA SER A 130 -0.13 20.53 -19.64
C SER A 130 -0.27 22.04 -19.40
N PRO A 131 0.66 22.68 -18.68
CA PRO A 131 0.66 24.14 -18.48
C PRO A 131 0.58 24.91 -19.79
N GLU A 132 1.30 24.47 -20.82
CA GLU A 132 1.34 25.11 -22.13
C GLU A 132 -0.02 25.04 -22.84
N ALA A 133 -0.71 23.88 -22.75
CA ALA A 133 -2.05 23.70 -23.30
C ALA A 133 -3.07 24.56 -22.54
N ALA A 134 -2.94 24.65 -21.20
CA ALA A 134 -3.80 25.47 -20.37
C ALA A 134 -3.68 26.96 -20.75
N GLU A 135 -2.47 27.49 -20.83
CA GLU A 135 -2.22 28.87 -21.25
C GLU A 135 -2.69 29.14 -22.69
N ALA A 136 -2.49 28.18 -23.59
CA ALA A 136 -2.96 28.33 -24.98
C ALA A 136 -4.48 28.40 -25.06
N ILE A 137 -5.22 27.61 -24.28
CA ILE A 137 -6.68 27.64 -24.22
C ILE A 137 -7.17 28.94 -23.56
N GLU A 138 -6.54 29.40 -22.47
CA GLU A 138 -6.88 30.67 -21.81
C GLU A 138 -6.73 31.87 -22.78
N ARG A 139 -5.63 31.89 -23.56
CA ARG A 139 -5.40 32.95 -24.56
C ARG A 139 -6.45 33.01 -25.65
N LEU A 140 -7.15 31.91 -25.94
CA LEU A 140 -8.25 31.93 -26.93
C LEU A 140 -9.47 32.73 -26.45
N GLY A 141 -9.65 32.90 -25.14
CA GLY A 141 -10.75 33.69 -24.56
C GLY A 141 -12.15 33.23 -24.99
N LEU A 142 -12.34 31.94 -25.29
CA LEU A 142 -13.59 31.39 -25.86
C LEU A 142 -14.72 31.45 -24.84
N PRO A 143 -15.88 32.02 -25.20
CA PRO A 143 -17.05 32.05 -24.33
C PRO A 143 -17.50 30.62 -23.99
N GLY A 144 -17.74 30.34 -22.71
CA GLY A 144 -18.19 29.02 -22.24
C GLY A 144 -17.10 28.02 -22.02
N ILE A 145 -15.81 28.32 -22.28
CA ILE A 145 -14.66 27.51 -21.89
C ILE A 145 -14.12 28.06 -20.57
N VAL A 146 -14.00 27.16 -19.56
CA VAL A 146 -13.58 27.52 -18.21
C VAL A 146 -12.46 26.61 -17.78
N MET A 147 -11.43 27.19 -17.17
CA MET A 147 -10.32 26.47 -16.55
C MET A 147 -10.58 26.29 -15.06
N THR A 148 -10.20 25.16 -14.53
CA THR A 148 -10.22 24.89 -13.10
C THR A 148 -8.92 24.24 -12.66
N SER A 149 -8.48 24.54 -11.45
CA SER A 149 -7.35 23.86 -10.82
C SER A 149 -7.78 22.48 -10.31
N GLU A 150 -6.97 21.48 -10.53
CA GLU A 150 -7.20 20.12 -10.08
C GLU A 150 -5.89 19.49 -9.59
N GLY A 151 -5.86 19.07 -8.33
CA GLY A 151 -4.72 18.32 -7.80
C GLY A 151 -4.62 16.93 -8.45
N VAL A 152 -3.46 16.59 -8.94
CA VAL A 152 -3.17 15.25 -9.49
C VAL A 152 -2.18 14.53 -8.60
N ARG A 153 -2.52 13.30 -8.25
CA ARG A 153 -1.60 12.46 -7.50
C ARG A 153 -0.41 12.05 -8.37
N HIS A 154 0.78 12.26 -7.87
CA HIS A 154 2.03 11.92 -8.55
C HIS A 154 2.95 11.12 -7.63
N TYR A 155 3.54 10.07 -8.19
CA TYR A 155 4.49 9.18 -7.54
C TYR A 155 5.85 9.37 -8.21
N PRO A 156 6.72 10.24 -7.68
CA PRO A 156 7.95 10.67 -8.36
C PRO A 156 8.94 9.54 -8.59
N ASN A 157 8.89 8.50 -7.75
CA ASN A 157 9.77 7.34 -7.82
C ASN A 157 9.17 6.18 -8.63
N GLY A 158 8.08 6.42 -9.41
CA GLY A 158 7.45 5.40 -10.24
C GLY A 158 6.98 4.19 -9.45
N MET A 159 7.57 3.02 -9.71
CA MET A 159 7.16 1.74 -9.11
C MET A 159 7.59 1.55 -7.65
N LEU A 160 8.47 2.43 -7.12
CA LEU A 160 9.01 2.27 -5.77
C LEU A 160 7.88 2.27 -4.72
N ALA A 161 7.88 1.26 -3.87
CA ALA A 161 6.89 1.05 -2.80
C ALA A 161 5.42 1.01 -3.28
N ALA A 162 5.17 0.75 -4.58
CA ALA A 162 3.85 0.81 -5.19
C ALA A 162 2.77 0.04 -4.42
N HIS A 163 3.09 -1.17 -3.96
CA HIS A 163 2.14 -2.01 -3.20
C HIS A 163 1.84 -1.50 -1.78
N VAL A 164 2.77 -0.74 -1.20
CA VAL A 164 2.57 -0.09 0.10
C VAL A 164 1.74 1.18 -0.08
N LEU A 165 2.11 2.01 -1.06
CA LEU A 165 1.43 3.27 -1.33
C LEU A 165 0.00 3.04 -1.83
N GLY A 166 -0.16 2.24 -2.85
CA GLY A 166 -1.42 2.08 -3.57
C GLY A 166 -1.70 3.23 -4.54
N PRO A 167 -2.57 3.04 -5.54
CA PRO A 167 -2.94 4.07 -6.48
C PRO A 167 -4.14 4.88 -6.00
N VAL A 168 -4.31 6.06 -6.60
CA VAL A 168 -5.46 6.95 -6.42
C VAL A 168 -6.32 6.95 -7.67
N GLY A 169 -7.64 6.90 -7.51
CA GLY A 169 -8.60 6.92 -8.61
C GLY A 169 -8.80 8.31 -9.20
N GLY A 170 -9.61 8.38 -10.25
CA GLY A 170 -9.89 9.62 -10.99
C GLY A 170 -10.46 10.74 -10.13
N GLU A 171 -11.25 10.42 -9.11
CA GLU A 171 -11.85 11.39 -8.18
C GLU A 171 -10.99 11.59 -6.91
N GLN A 172 -9.71 11.30 -6.98
CA GLN A 172 -8.73 11.48 -5.90
C GLN A 172 -8.99 10.60 -4.66
N GLN A 173 -9.77 9.53 -4.78
CA GLN A 173 -9.95 8.53 -3.72
C GLN A 173 -8.84 7.48 -3.74
N GLY A 174 -8.36 7.08 -2.58
CA GLY A 174 -7.40 5.99 -2.43
C GLY A 174 -8.02 4.64 -2.78
N LEU A 175 -7.41 3.86 -3.66
CA LEU A 175 -7.94 2.57 -4.13
C LEU A 175 -7.36 1.38 -3.37
N GLU A 176 -6.09 1.43 -3.04
CA GLU A 176 -5.32 0.35 -2.40
C GLU A 176 -4.28 0.95 -1.43
N GLY A 177 -3.60 0.12 -0.67
CA GLY A 177 -2.45 0.50 0.16
C GLY A 177 -2.74 1.59 1.21
N VAL A 178 -1.72 2.37 1.50
CA VAL A 178 -1.75 3.52 2.43
C VAL A 178 -2.73 4.59 1.94
N GLU A 179 -2.79 4.82 0.62
CA GLU A 179 -3.73 5.77 0.01
C GLU A 179 -5.18 5.47 0.38
N LYS A 180 -5.56 4.18 0.41
CA LYS A 180 -6.90 3.74 0.80
C LYS A 180 -7.09 3.74 2.31
N MET A 181 -6.10 3.23 3.04
CA MET A 181 -6.23 3.06 4.48
C MET A 181 -6.38 4.39 5.22
N PHE A 182 -5.73 5.43 4.71
CA PHE A 182 -5.73 6.76 5.32
C PHE A 182 -6.36 7.83 4.40
N ASP A 183 -7.29 7.42 3.52
CA ASP A 183 -7.92 8.32 2.55
C ASP A 183 -8.55 9.55 3.21
N ASP A 184 -9.26 9.38 4.32
CA ASP A 184 -9.92 10.47 5.06
C ASP A 184 -8.93 11.52 5.58
N ARG A 185 -7.71 11.11 5.94
CA ARG A 185 -6.66 12.04 6.39
C ARG A 185 -5.98 12.74 5.21
N LEU A 186 -5.70 11.97 4.15
CA LEU A 186 -5.00 12.46 2.97
C LEU A 186 -5.86 13.38 2.11
N ARG A 187 -7.17 13.12 2.00
CA ARG A 187 -8.08 13.82 1.10
C ARG A 187 -8.29 15.29 1.44
N GLY A 188 -8.21 15.65 2.73
CA GLY A 188 -8.59 16.97 3.21
C GLY A 188 -10.11 17.20 3.22
N ARG A 189 -10.52 18.43 3.41
CA ARG A 189 -11.92 18.86 3.41
C ARG A 189 -12.14 19.95 2.39
N GLY A 190 -13.09 19.75 1.49
CA GLY A 190 -13.49 20.76 0.50
C GLY A 190 -14.03 22.01 1.17
N GLY A 191 -13.75 23.14 0.53
CA GLY A 191 -14.33 24.42 0.85
C GLY A 191 -15.38 24.82 -0.19
N GLU A 192 -16.03 25.96 0.02
CA GLU A 192 -17.00 26.54 -0.88
C GLU A 192 -16.89 28.06 -0.86
N ALA A 193 -16.94 28.68 -2.03
CA ALA A 193 -17.03 30.11 -2.15
C ALA A 193 -18.33 30.48 -2.85
N LEU A 194 -19.11 31.37 -2.26
CA LEU A 194 -20.19 32.05 -2.97
C LEU A 194 -19.61 33.25 -3.70
N VAL A 195 -19.70 33.25 -5.02
CA VAL A 195 -19.20 34.32 -5.87
C VAL A 195 -20.35 35.01 -6.59
N LEU A 196 -20.33 36.33 -6.60
CA LEU A 196 -21.15 37.11 -7.52
C LEU A 196 -20.65 36.88 -8.94
N ALA A 197 -21.57 36.50 -9.82
CA ALA A 197 -21.27 36.22 -11.21
C ALA A 197 -22.03 37.23 -12.10
N ASP A 198 -21.40 37.66 -13.20
CA ASP A 198 -22.08 38.44 -14.23
C ASP A 198 -23.17 37.62 -14.91
N CYS A 199 -23.98 38.25 -15.79
CA CYS A 199 -24.97 37.56 -16.61
C CYS A 199 -24.33 36.44 -17.46
N GLY A 200 -23.05 36.44 -17.57
CA GLY A 200 -22.19 35.44 -18.17
C GLY A 200 -21.67 34.38 -17.21
N ARG A 201 -22.01 34.42 -15.91
CA ARG A 201 -21.46 33.56 -14.83
C ARG A 201 -19.94 33.63 -14.71
N ARG A 202 -19.32 34.76 -15.04
CA ARG A 202 -17.93 35.02 -14.68
C ARG A 202 -17.90 35.52 -13.25
N PRO A 203 -17.04 34.99 -12.41
CA PRO A 203 -16.91 35.49 -11.04
C PRO A 203 -16.41 36.93 -11.09
N ILE A 204 -17.17 37.84 -10.48
CA ILE A 204 -16.83 39.26 -10.37
C ILE A 204 -16.26 39.56 -8.99
N TRP A 205 -16.87 38.98 -7.96
CA TRP A 205 -16.54 39.23 -6.56
C TRP A 205 -16.85 38.03 -5.69
N THR A 206 -16.01 37.76 -4.68
CA THR A 206 -16.26 36.73 -3.67
C THR A 206 -16.90 37.38 -2.45
N GLU A 207 -18.07 36.91 -2.03
CA GLU A 207 -18.68 37.35 -0.77
C GLU A 207 -17.89 36.76 0.42
N ALA A 208 -17.25 37.64 1.18
CA ALA A 208 -16.39 37.24 2.29
C ALA A 208 -17.14 36.47 3.40
N ASP A 209 -18.41 36.80 3.60
CA ASP A 209 -19.24 36.20 4.67
C ASP A 209 -19.73 34.79 4.33
N GLN A 210 -19.57 34.33 3.09
CA GLN A 210 -19.96 32.99 2.62
C GLN A 210 -18.81 32.25 1.96
N TYR A 211 -17.62 32.44 2.49
CA TYR A 211 -16.41 31.73 2.10
C TYR A 211 -16.03 30.70 3.16
N THR A 212 -16.11 29.42 2.79
CA THR A 212 -15.58 28.33 3.61
C THR A 212 -14.26 27.87 2.96
N PRO A 213 -13.12 28.09 3.61
CA PRO A 213 -11.85 27.68 3.05
C PRO A 213 -11.75 26.15 2.96
N ALA A 214 -11.12 25.66 1.92
CA ALA A 214 -10.69 24.25 1.88
C ALA A 214 -9.60 24.02 2.93
N VAL A 215 -9.59 22.84 3.51
CA VAL A 215 -8.53 22.39 4.42
C VAL A 215 -7.78 21.26 3.73
N ASP A 216 -6.52 21.51 3.39
CA ASP A 216 -5.68 20.51 2.74
C ASP A 216 -5.48 19.26 3.60
N GLY A 217 -5.21 18.14 2.93
CA GLY A 217 -4.98 16.86 3.58
C GLY A 217 -3.72 16.86 4.45
N GLN A 218 -3.74 16.01 5.47
CA GLN A 218 -2.59 15.76 6.33
C GLN A 218 -1.52 14.96 5.57
N HIS A 219 -0.24 15.18 5.90
CA HIS A 219 0.85 14.38 5.37
C HIS A 219 1.09 13.17 6.25
N LEU A 220 1.44 12.05 5.64
CA LEU A 220 1.78 10.81 6.34
C LEU A 220 3.29 10.58 6.27
N VAL A 221 3.90 10.26 7.40
CA VAL A 221 5.30 9.83 7.48
C VAL A 221 5.30 8.33 7.72
N LEU A 222 5.78 7.58 6.74
CA LEU A 222 5.87 6.12 6.82
C LEU A 222 7.13 5.68 7.56
N THR A 223 7.15 4.42 7.99
CA THR A 223 8.37 3.76 8.47
C THR A 223 9.26 3.27 7.32
N ILE A 224 8.72 3.20 6.11
CA ILE A 224 9.46 2.81 4.90
C ILE A 224 10.64 3.75 4.70
N ASP A 225 11.81 3.16 4.44
CA ASP A 225 13.00 3.85 3.97
C ASP A 225 13.16 3.62 2.48
N ALA A 226 13.14 4.68 1.67
CA ALA A 226 13.18 4.58 0.22
C ALA A 226 14.45 3.86 -0.30
N THR A 227 15.58 3.99 0.40
CA THR A 227 16.84 3.35 0.03
C THR A 227 16.80 1.85 0.29
N ILE A 228 16.33 1.45 1.47
CA ILE A 228 16.17 0.01 1.82
C ILE A 228 15.08 -0.62 0.95
N GLN A 229 14.00 0.10 0.66
CA GLN A 229 12.93 -0.34 -0.23
C GLN A 229 13.46 -0.61 -1.64
N ALA A 230 14.27 0.31 -2.20
CA ALA A 230 14.87 0.14 -3.51
C ALA A 230 15.83 -1.07 -3.56
N ALA A 231 16.63 -1.25 -2.51
CA ALA A 231 17.49 -2.42 -2.36
C ALA A 231 16.70 -3.74 -2.33
N ALA A 232 15.58 -3.76 -1.59
CA ALA A 232 14.71 -4.93 -1.49
C ALA A 232 14.05 -5.23 -2.84
N GLU A 233 13.51 -4.23 -3.53
CA GLU A 233 12.88 -4.40 -4.85
C GLU A 233 13.87 -4.90 -5.91
N ALA A 234 15.08 -4.35 -5.94
CA ALA A 234 16.14 -4.79 -6.85
C ALA A 234 16.53 -6.25 -6.59
N ALA A 235 16.71 -6.63 -5.32
CA ALA A 235 17.11 -7.98 -4.94
C ALA A 235 16.06 -9.04 -5.30
N ILE A 236 14.76 -8.74 -5.08
CA ILE A 236 13.69 -9.68 -5.42
C ILE A 236 13.40 -9.72 -6.92
N ALA A 237 13.59 -8.62 -7.65
CA ALA A 237 13.46 -8.59 -9.10
C ALA A 237 14.51 -9.49 -9.77
N GLU A 238 15.76 -9.42 -9.31
CA GLU A 238 16.82 -10.31 -9.77
C GLU A 238 16.53 -11.78 -9.43
N ALA A 239 16.05 -12.06 -8.20
CA ALA A 239 15.66 -13.42 -7.81
C ALA A 239 14.54 -13.96 -8.70
N LYS A 240 13.50 -13.16 -8.99
CA LYS A 240 12.41 -13.53 -9.91
C LYS A 240 12.93 -13.86 -11.29
N GLN A 241 13.80 -13.01 -11.84
CA GLN A 241 14.37 -13.23 -13.17
C GLN A 241 15.25 -14.48 -13.21
N LYS A 242 16.15 -14.62 -12.24
CA LYS A 242 17.12 -15.74 -12.19
C LYS A 242 16.47 -17.10 -12.06
N PHE A 243 15.41 -17.19 -11.24
CA PHE A 243 14.75 -18.46 -10.94
C PHE A 243 13.42 -18.64 -11.67
N HIS A 244 13.08 -17.76 -12.61
CA HIS A 244 11.82 -17.75 -13.35
C HIS A 244 10.60 -17.92 -12.43
N ALA A 245 10.67 -17.32 -11.22
CA ALA A 245 9.64 -17.47 -10.23
C ALA A 245 8.34 -16.76 -10.64
N GLN A 246 7.20 -17.30 -10.23
CA GLN A 246 5.90 -16.67 -10.47
C GLN A 246 5.82 -15.30 -9.77
N SER A 247 6.24 -15.26 -8.49
CA SER A 247 6.35 -14.02 -7.72
C SER A 247 7.41 -14.14 -6.64
N VAL A 248 7.94 -12.99 -6.21
CA VAL A 248 8.84 -12.90 -5.06
C VAL A 248 8.40 -11.75 -4.17
N SER A 249 8.47 -11.96 -2.86
CA SER A 249 8.14 -10.94 -1.85
C SER A 249 9.26 -10.82 -0.84
N ALA A 250 9.48 -9.60 -0.32
CA ALA A 250 10.39 -9.35 0.78
C ALA A 250 9.78 -8.37 1.77
N VAL A 251 10.02 -8.61 3.06
CA VAL A 251 9.71 -7.68 4.14
C VAL A 251 10.96 -7.49 4.98
N VAL A 252 11.31 -6.23 5.21
CA VAL A 252 12.45 -5.81 6.05
C VAL A 252 11.89 -5.06 7.24
N MET A 253 12.31 -5.44 8.45
CA MET A 253 11.73 -4.90 9.68
C MET A 253 12.82 -4.64 10.71
N ASP A 254 12.69 -3.54 11.45
CA ASP A 254 13.40 -3.32 12.71
C ASP A 254 12.72 -4.16 13.81
N PRO A 255 13.41 -5.15 14.39
CA PRO A 255 12.80 -6.04 15.36
C PRO A 255 12.47 -5.37 16.69
N GLN A 256 13.14 -4.27 17.04
CA GLN A 256 12.98 -3.59 18.34
C GLN A 256 11.76 -2.68 18.34
N THR A 257 11.50 -1.99 17.21
CA THR A 257 10.43 -1.00 17.11
C THR A 257 9.19 -1.50 16.39
N GLY A 258 9.32 -2.58 15.61
CA GLY A 258 8.26 -3.04 14.71
C GLY A 258 8.16 -2.26 13.40
N ALA A 259 9.05 -1.30 13.16
CA ALA A 259 9.03 -0.49 11.94
C ALA A 259 9.30 -1.35 10.70
N ILE A 260 8.40 -1.31 9.72
CA ILE A 260 8.60 -1.90 8.40
C ILE A 260 9.47 -0.93 7.59
N LEU A 261 10.73 -1.32 7.37
CA LEU A 261 11.69 -0.51 6.62
C LEU A 261 11.52 -0.68 5.11
N ALA A 262 11.11 -1.87 4.67
CA ALA A 262 10.74 -2.15 3.29
C ALA A 262 9.70 -3.27 3.20
N MET A 263 8.83 -3.17 2.19
CA MET A 263 7.85 -4.20 1.84
C MET A 263 7.73 -4.26 0.32
N ALA A 264 8.36 -5.23 -0.30
CA ALA A 264 8.54 -5.32 -1.73
C ALA A 264 7.86 -6.56 -2.33
N ASN A 265 7.30 -6.41 -3.52
CA ASN A 265 6.65 -7.49 -4.27
C ASN A 265 7.00 -7.41 -5.76
N VAL A 266 7.17 -8.55 -6.39
CA VAL A 266 7.32 -8.69 -7.85
C VAL A 266 6.41 -9.83 -8.32
N PRO A 267 5.57 -9.66 -9.36
CA PRO A 267 5.48 -8.51 -10.26
C PRO A 267 5.03 -7.23 -9.56
N THR A 268 5.43 -6.09 -10.11
CA THR A 268 5.09 -4.76 -9.61
C THR A 268 4.38 -3.94 -10.69
N TYR A 269 3.95 -2.71 -10.35
CA TYR A 269 3.22 -1.81 -11.21
C TYR A 269 3.60 -0.36 -10.94
N ASP A 270 3.31 0.53 -11.91
CA ASP A 270 3.45 1.98 -11.72
C ASP A 270 2.11 2.57 -11.23
N PRO A 271 2.02 3.12 -10.00
CA PRO A 271 0.79 3.71 -9.49
C PRO A 271 0.34 4.95 -10.27
N ASN A 272 1.24 5.63 -11.02
CA ASN A 272 0.86 6.70 -11.94
C ASN A 272 0.01 6.18 -13.12
N ARG A 273 0.16 4.92 -13.48
CA ARG A 273 -0.51 4.26 -14.62
C ARG A 273 -1.10 2.91 -14.23
N TYR A 274 -1.64 2.81 -13.03
CA TYR A 274 -2.10 1.53 -12.45
C TYR A 274 -3.10 0.77 -13.32
N ALA A 275 -3.87 1.47 -14.16
CA ALA A 275 -4.85 0.86 -15.05
C ALA A 275 -4.22 0.03 -16.19
N ASP A 276 -2.95 0.30 -16.53
CA ASP A 276 -2.21 -0.44 -17.56
C ASP A 276 -1.74 -1.81 -17.08
N PHE A 277 -1.85 -2.07 -15.78
CA PHE A 277 -1.35 -3.28 -15.15
C PHE A 277 -2.48 -4.22 -14.69
N PRO A 278 -2.29 -5.53 -14.79
CA PRO A 278 -3.30 -6.49 -14.32
C PRO A 278 -3.49 -6.38 -12.81
N VAL A 279 -4.70 -6.67 -12.35
CA VAL A 279 -5.07 -6.60 -10.92
C VAL A 279 -4.14 -7.44 -10.04
N ASP A 280 -3.73 -8.61 -10.53
CA ASP A 280 -2.82 -9.50 -9.81
C ASP A 280 -1.43 -8.89 -9.55
N ALA A 281 -0.93 -8.04 -10.47
CA ALA A 281 0.34 -7.34 -10.28
C ALA A 281 0.29 -6.26 -9.19
N ARG A 282 -0.92 -5.78 -8.84
CA ARG A 282 -1.12 -4.74 -7.82
C ARG A 282 -1.30 -5.30 -6.41
N ARG A 283 -1.49 -6.61 -6.30
CA ARG A 283 -1.74 -7.27 -5.02
C ARG A 283 -0.50 -7.26 -4.12
N ASN A 284 -0.64 -6.73 -2.90
CA ASN A 284 0.41 -6.77 -1.89
C ASN A 284 0.51 -8.16 -1.25
N ARG A 285 1.28 -9.04 -1.89
CA ARG A 285 1.44 -10.43 -1.46
C ARG A 285 2.03 -10.59 -0.07
N CYS A 286 2.78 -9.59 0.42
CA CYS A 286 3.35 -9.62 1.76
C CYS A 286 2.30 -9.72 2.86
N VAL A 287 1.09 -9.19 2.62
CA VAL A 287 -0.01 -9.17 3.60
C VAL A 287 -1.20 -10.04 3.21
N THR A 288 -1.38 -10.32 1.90
CA THR A 288 -2.56 -11.05 1.40
C THR A 288 -2.34 -12.54 1.21
N ASP A 289 -1.14 -12.94 0.75
CA ASP A 289 -0.88 -14.31 0.31
C ASP A 289 -0.39 -15.17 1.47
N THR A 290 -1.04 -16.29 1.65
CA THR A 290 -0.68 -17.25 2.68
C THR A 290 -0.03 -18.48 2.07
N PHE A 291 0.98 -19.01 2.75
CA PHE A 291 1.69 -20.20 2.31
C PHE A 291 2.13 -21.05 3.52
N PRO A 292 2.32 -22.37 3.34
CA PRO A 292 2.89 -23.20 4.38
C PRO A 292 4.33 -22.76 4.65
N PRO A 293 4.72 -22.40 5.88
CA PRO A 293 6.07 -21.90 6.15
C PRO A 293 7.17 -22.97 5.98
N GLY A 294 6.80 -24.25 6.03
CA GLY A 294 7.77 -25.34 5.99
C GLY A 294 8.85 -25.14 7.04
N SER A 295 10.09 -25.41 6.69
CA SER A 295 11.21 -25.34 7.63
C SER A 295 11.50 -23.96 8.23
N SER A 296 10.96 -22.87 7.69
CA SER A 296 11.10 -21.55 8.32
C SER A 296 10.31 -21.41 9.63
N CYS A 297 9.41 -22.35 9.95
CA CYS A 297 8.74 -22.37 11.26
C CYS A 297 9.59 -23.00 12.38
N LYS A 298 10.64 -23.75 12.06
CA LYS A 298 11.41 -24.54 13.04
C LYS A 298 12.04 -23.73 14.17
N PRO A 299 12.51 -22.49 13.96
CA PRO A 299 12.94 -21.63 15.06
C PRO A 299 11.86 -21.41 16.12
N PHE A 300 10.61 -21.19 15.71
CA PHE A 300 9.50 -20.94 16.62
C PHE A 300 9.12 -22.18 17.40
N VAL A 301 8.98 -23.30 16.70
CA VAL A 301 8.67 -24.60 17.35
C VAL A 301 9.82 -25.08 18.24
N GLY A 302 11.07 -24.89 17.81
CA GLY A 302 12.26 -25.20 18.62
C GLY A 302 12.30 -24.35 19.89
N ALA A 303 12.02 -23.04 19.79
CA ALA A 303 11.90 -22.18 20.95
C ALA A 303 10.80 -22.64 21.91
N GLY A 304 9.62 -22.96 21.38
CA GLY A 304 8.50 -23.46 22.16
C GLY A 304 8.82 -24.81 22.83
N ALA A 305 9.61 -25.68 22.20
CA ALA A 305 10.03 -26.94 22.77
C ALA A 305 11.00 -26.72 23.94
N LEU A 306 11.92 -25.76 23.82
CA LEU A 306 12.81 -25.35 24.94
C LEU A 306 11.99 -24.78 26.11
N GLU A 307 11.06 -23.87 25.86
CA GLU A 307 10.16 -23.28 26.88
C GLU A 307 9.29 -24.36 27.57
N ALA A 308 8.84 -25.36 26.82
CA ALA A 308 8.01 -26.43 27.35
C ALA A 308 8.81 -27.49 28.12
N GLY A 309 10.15 -27.39 28.14
CA GLY A 309 11.05 -28.42 28.71
C GLY A 309 11.03 -29.73 27.91
N ALA A 310 10.60 -29.71 26.66
CA ALA A 310 10.53 -30.89 25.79
C ALA A 310 11.90 -31.23 25.17
N VAL A 311 12.85 -30.30 25.24
CA VAL A 311 14.23 -30.44 24.78
C VAL A 311 15.12 -29.42 25.51
N HIS A 312 16.41 -29.69 25.58
CA HIS A 312 17.44 -28.76 26.03
C HIS A 312 18.59 -28.65 25.01
N PHE A 313 19.36 -27.59 25.08
CA PHE A 313 20.54 -27.41 24.25
C PHE A 313 21.56 -28.50 24.51
N GLY A 314 22.15 -29.05 23.45
CA GLY A 314 23.09 -30.18 23.51
C GLY A 314 22.42 -31.55 23.60
N GLU A 315 21.09 -31.62 23.73
CA GLU A 315 20.38 -32.90 23.74
C GLU A 315 20.50 -33.59 22.38
N VAL A 316 20.93 -34.87 22.42
CA VAL A 316 21.06 -35.70 21.22
C VAL A 316 19.77 -36.45 20.96
N ILE A 317 19.24 -36.29 19.75
CA ILE A 317 18.01 -36.95 19.29
C ILE A 317 18.34 -37.80 18.07
N TYR A 318 17.94 -39.07 18.10
CA TYR A 318 18.10 -39.97 16.98
C TYR A 318 17.07 -39.65 15.89
N CYS A 319 17.52 -39.36 14.64
CA CYS A 319 16.71 -38.95 13.50
C CYS A 319 16.45 -40.12 12.52
N GLU A 320 16.35 -41.35 13.03
CA GLU A 320 15.89 -42.58 12.35
C GLU A 320 16.61 -42.87 11.00
N ASN A 321 17.85 -42.43 10.84
CA ASN A 321 18.60 -42.50 9.58
C ASN A 321 17.82 -41.96 8.38
N GLY A 322 17.04 -40.87 8.59
CA GLY A 322 16.33 -40.14 7.56
C GLY A 322 14.90 -40.61 7.27
N TYR A 323 14.41 -41.65 7.92
CA TYR A 323 13.00 -42.09 7.79
C TYR A 323 12.41 -42.60 9.11
N TRP A 324 11.43 -41.87 9.62
CA TRP A 324 10.66 -42.27 10.80
C TRP A 324 9.36 -42.96 10.41
N ALA A 325 9.39 -44.31 10.40
CA ALA A 325 8.28 -45.14 9.90
C ALA A 325 6.97 -44.90 10.66
N ALA A 326 7.01 -44.76 11.99
CA ALA A 326 5.81 -44.56 12.82
C ALA A 326 5.04 -43.28 12.50
N ALA A 327 5.68 -42.26 11.97
CA ALA A 327 5.07 -41.00 11.57
C ALA A 327 5.00 -40.80 10.04
N ASN A 328 5.50 -41.76 9.27
CA ASN A 328 5.70 -41.65 7.83
C ASN A 328 6.36 -40.31 7.44
N LEU A 329 7.49 -40.02 8.08
CA LEU A 329 8.19 -38.76 7.99
C LEU A 329 9.63 -38.95 7.52
N HIS A 330 10.04 -38.14 6.53
CA HIS A 330 11.39 -38.15 5.96
C HIS A 330 12.11 -36.83 6.21
N ASP A 331 13.44 -36.94 6.43
CA ASP A 331 14.34 -35.81 6.24
C ASP A 331 14.59 -35.56 4.74
N ALA A 332 14.48 -34.31 4.28
CA ALA A 332 14.56 -33.98 2.87
C ALA A 332 15.95 -34.21 2.27
N GLY A 333 16.13 -35.36 1.61
CA GLY A 333 17.36 -35.70 0.87
C GLY A 333 18.57 -36.09 1.75
N HIS A 334 18.36 -36.32 3.06
CA HIS A 334 19.43 -36.67 4.00
C HIS A 334 19.06 -37.81 4.91
N SER A 335 20.07 -38.60 5.29
CA SER A 335 19.93 -39.74 6.22
C SER A 335 20.69 -39.44 7.52
N TYR A 336 20.07 -38.65 8.39
CA TYR A 336 20.66 -38.31 9.67
C TYR A 336 20.41 -39.40 10.71
N GLY A 337 21.48 -39.78 11.41
CA GLY A 337 21.42 -40.59 12.62
C GLY A 337 21.16 -39.73 13.87
N ASN A 338 22.14 -39.62 14.73
CA ASN A 338 22.09 -38.77 15.92
C ASN A 338 22.44 -37.32 15.57
N LEU A 339 21.61 -36.37 16.00
CA LEU A 339 21.86 -34.92 15.90
C LEU A 339 21.63 -34.29 17.28
N THR A 340 22.44 -33.29 17.63
CA THR A 340 22.08 -32.42 18.74
C THR A 340 20.89 -31.55 18.33
N PHE A 341 20.19 -30.97 19.29
CA PHE A 341 19.08 -30.05 19.02
C PHE A 341 19.49 -28.91 18.05
N GLU A 342 20.65 -28.31 18.33
CA GLU A 342 21.21 -27.24 17.49
C GLU A 342 21.45 -27.72 16.05
N GLN A 343 22.12 -28.87 15.92
CA GLN A 343 22.38 -29.48 14.60
C GLN A 343 21.08 -29.80 13.84
N GLY A 344 20.02 -30.18 14.56
CA GLY A 344 18.72 -30.44 13.96
C GLY A 344 18.08 -29.18 13.38
N ILE A 345 18.28 -28.01 14.01
CA ILE A 345 17.86 -26.71 13.47
C ILE A 345 18.75 -26.31 12.29
N GLU A 346 20.08 -26.43 12.41
CA GLU A 346 21.07 -26.08 11.38
C GLU A 346 20.86 -26.88 10.09
N LYS A 347 20.74 -28.20 10.22
CA LYS A 347 20.57 -29.17 9.14
C LYS A 347 19.10 -29.30 8.71
N SER A 348 18.21 -28.65 9.47
CA SER A 348 16.78 -28.60 9.17
C SER A 348 16.06 -29.96 9.18
N SER A 349 16.37 -30.85 10.16
CA SER A 349 15.74 -32.17 10.29
C SER A 349 14.22 -32.05 10.55
N ASN A 350 13.41 -32.70 9.71
CA ASN A 350 11.96 -32.79 9.90
C ASN A 350 11.64 -33.80 11.02
N ILE A 351 12.40 -34.91 11.07
CA ILE A 351 12.19 -35.99 12.03
C ILE A 351 12.41 -35.49 13.45
N MET A 352 13.49 -34.71 13.66
CA MET A 352 13.72 -34.10 14.98
C MET A 352 12.52 -33.22 15.36
N MET A 353 12.09 -32.31 14.48
CA MET A 353 10.97 -31.41 14.79
C MET A 353 9.68 -32.18 15.04
N GLY A 354 9.38 -33.20 14.26
CA GLY A 354 8.24 -34.09 14.50
C GLY A 354 8.27 -34.75 15.89
N LYS A 355 9.43 -35.23 16.32
CA LYS A 355 9.64 -35.79 17.67
C LYS A 355 9.43 -34.72 18.76
N LEU A 356 9.95 -33.50 18.55
CA LEU A 356 9.74 -32.39 19.49
C LEU A 356 8.25 -32.01 19.57
N GLY A 357 7.54 -31.91 18.42
CA GLY A 357 6.12 -31.72 18.42
C GLY A 357 5.36 -32.78 19.23
N THR A 358 5.71 -34.04 19.04
CA THR A 358 5.11 -35.14 19.80
C THR A 358 5.37 -35.03 21.31
N ARG A 359 6.59 -34.64 21.72
CA ARG A 359 6.94 -34.40 23.14
C ARG A 359 6.19 -33.21 23.74
N MET A 360 5.96 -32.14 22.95
CA MET A 360 5.17 -30.99 23.40
C MET A 360 3.67 -31.34 23.53
N GLY A 361 3.15 -32.16 22.64
CA GLY A 361 1.74 -32.44 22.48
C GLY A 361 0.97 -31.26 21.80
N ASN A 362 -0.26 -31.56 21.38
CA ASN A 362 -1.05 -30.66 20.54
C ASN A 362 -1.28 -29.27 21.16
N GLU A 363 -1.66 -29.22 22.43
CA GLU A 363 -2.04 -27.97 23.11
C GLU A 363 -0.84 -27.03 23.28
N LYS A 364 0.34 -27.53 23.68
CA LYS A 364 1.52 -26.69 23.85
C LYS A 364 2.04 -26.22 22.49
N LEU A 365 2.00 -27.10 21.47
CA LEU A 365 2.42 -26.74 20.11
C LEU A 365 1.49 -25.67 19.51
N TYR A 366 0.18 -25.80 19.68
CA TYR A 366 -0.79 -24.78 19.26
C TYR A 366 -0.56 -23.44 19.97
N LYS A 367 -0.43 -23.46 21.30
CA LYS A 367 -0.13 -22.27 22.10
C LYS A 367 1.16 -21.58 21.65
N CYS A 368 2.20 -22.36 21.36
CA CYS A 368 3.46 -21.85 20.82
C CYS A 368 3.24 -21.07 19.50
N LEU A 369 2.51 -21.63 18.54
CA LEU A 369 2.24 -20.92 17.28
C LEU A 369 1.46 -19.61 17.51
N VAL A 370 0.46 -19.65 18.37
CA VAL A 370 -0.37 -18.46 18.66
C VAL A 370 0.44 -17.39 19.42
N SER A 371 1.38 -17.76 20.32
CA SER A 371 2.21 -16.79 21.03
C SER A 371 3.16 -16.02 20.10
N PHE A 372 3.53 -16.59 18.95
CA PHE A 372 4.26 -15.91 17.88
C PHE A 372 3.36 -15.09 16.93
N GLY A 373 2.04 -15.03 17.19
CA GLY A 373 1.09 -14.25 16.40
C GLY A 373 0.52 -14.96 15.17
N PHE A 374 0.84 -16.25 14.95
CA PHE A 374 0.28 -16.99 13.82
C PHE A 374 -1.23 -17.23 13.98
N GLY A 375 -1.96 -17.17 12.88
CA GLY A 375 -3.42 -17.31 12.86
C GLY A 375 -4.20 -16.03 13.20
N GLN A 376 -3.52 -14.89 13.35
CA GLN A 376 -4.09 -13.59 13.66
C GLN A 376 -3.51 -12.50 12.74
N ARG A 377 -4.27 -11.42 12.51
CA ARG A 377 -3.72 -10.24 11.83
C ARG A 377 -2.63 -9.62 12.68
N THR A 378 -1.59 -9.13 12.03
CA THR A 378 -0.51 -8.41 12.73
C THR A 378 -0.92 -7.00 13.15
N GLY A 379 -1.93 -6.43 12.47
CA GLY A 379 -2.42 -5.08 12.71
C GLY A 379 -1.56 -3.97 12.09
N VAL A 380 -0.93 -4.24 10.95
CA VAL A 380 -0.01 -3.33 10.24
C VAL A 380 -0.70 -2.11 9.60
N TRP A 381 -2.03 -2.01 9.68
CA TRP A 381 -2.82 -0.95 9.03
C TRP A 381 -2.65 -0.88 7.51
N LEU A 382 -2.66 -2.04 6.86
CA LEU A 382 -2.77 -2.16 5.41
C LEU A 382 -4.04 -2.93 5.03
N PRO A 383 -4.71 -2.55 3.94
CA PRO A 383 -5.92 -3.24 3.51
C PRO A 383 -5.60 -4.64 3.00
N GLY A 384 -6.55 -5.57 3.19
CA GLY A 384 -6.44 -6.93 2.68
C GLY A 384 -5.55 -7.86 3.51
N GLU A 385 -5.13 -7.45 4.71
CA GLU A 385 -4.31 -8.29 5.59
C GLU A 385 -5.04 -9.59 5.94
N SER A 386 -4.37 -10.73 5.67
CA SER A 386 -4.83 -12.07 6.00
C SER A 386 -4.48 -12.48 7.43
N ASN A 387 -5.37 -13.22 8.08
CA ASN A 387 -5.08 -13.85 9.38
C ASN A 387 -4.07 -15.00 9.29
N GLY A 388 -3.74 -15.50 8.09
CA GLY A 388 -3.14 -16.81 7.96
C GLY A 388 -4.15 -17.91 8.32
N VAL A 389 -3.66 -19.13 8.46
CA VAL A 389 -4.48 -20.30 8.83
C VAL A 389 -3.75 -21.12 9.90
N VAL A 390 -4.28 -21.13 11.12
CA VAL A 390 -3.87 -22.04 12.19
C VAL A 390 -5.14 -22.72 12.70
N PHE A 391 -5.28 -24.01 12.41
CA PHE A 391 -6.46 -24.75 12.84
C PHE A 391 -6.45 -25.00 14.35
N PRO A 392 -7.59 -24.86 15.04
CA PRO A 392 -7.70 -25.20 16.45
C PRO A 392 -7.47 -26.72 16.66
N VAL A 393 -6.91 -27.10 17.81
CA VAL A 393 -6.48 -28.47 18.11
C VAL A 393 -7.59 -29.51 17.87
N ARG A 394 -8.86 -29.18 18.10
CA ARG A 394 -9.99 -30.09 17.82
C ARG A 394 -10.15 -30.50 16.34
N LYS A 395 -9.49 -29.81 15.42
CA LYS A 395 -9.45 -30.14 13.98
C LYS A 395 -8.19 -30.90 13.57
N TRP A 396 -7.27 -31.17 14.51
CA TRP A 396 -6.04 -31.86 14.21
C TRP A 396 -6.26 -33.36 14.06
N SER A 397 -5.58 -33.96 13.11
CA SER A 397 -5.53 -35.40 12.90
C SER A 397 -4.43 -36.04 13.79
N GLY A 398 -4.36 -37.37 13.82
CA GLY A 398 -3.29 -38.09 14.52
C GLY A 398 -1.88 -37.76 14.00
N LEU A 399 -1.75 -37.23 12.77
CA LEU A 399 -0.45 -36.85 12.18
C LEU A 399 -0.16 -35.34 12.29
N SER A 400 -1.15 -34.52 12.67
CA SER A 400 -1.03 -33.05 12.65
C SER A 400 0.10 -32.57 13.57
N THR A 401 0.26 -33.19 14.75
CA THR A 401 1.33 -32.79 15.70
C THR A 401 2.71 -32.85 15.08
N THR A 402 3.00 -33.93 14.35
CA THR A 402 4.30 -34.08 13.69
C THR A 402 4.43 -33.12 12.50
N ARG A 403 3.37 -32.92 11.70
CA ARG A 403 3.39 -32.08 10.48
C ARG A 403 3.43 -30.60 10.81
N VAL A 404 2.65 -30.13 11.75
CA VAL A 404 2.67 -28.74 12.23
C VAL A 404 4.04 -28.37 12.78
N ALA A 405 4.72 -29.29 13.45
CA ALA A 405 6.04 -29.04 14.05
C ALA A 405 7.14 -28.68 13.03
N PHE A 406 7.00 -29.05 11.75
CA PHE A 406 7.93 -28.64 10.70
C PHE A 406 7.31 -27.75 9.62
N GLY A 407 6.14 -27.13 9.91
CA GLY A 407 5.57 -26.06 9.07
C GLY A 407 4.60 -26.53 8.01
N GLN A 408 3.95 -27.66 8.21
CA GLN A 408 2.84 -28.13 7.38
C GLN A 408 1.51 -27.98 8.13
N GLU A 409 0.39 -28.08 7.42
CA GLU A 409 -0.97 -27.99 7.97
C GLU A 409 -1.34 -26.62 8.61
N PHE A 410 -0.51 -25.59 8.43
CA PHE A 410 -0.88 -24.20 8.70
C PHE A 410 -0.25 -23.29 7.65
N ALA A 411 -0.80 -22.08 7.53
CA ALA A 411 -0.33 -21.12 6.53
C ALA A 411 -0.16 -19.73 7.14
N VAL A 412 0.89 -19.04 6.69
CA VAL A 412 1.27 -17.72 7.19
C VAL A 412 1.50 -16.75 6.03
N THR A 413 1.40 -15.45 6.28
CA THR A 413 1.85 -14.43 5.35
C THR A 413 3.35 -14.14 5.53
N PRO A 414 4.04 -13.59 4.52
CA PRO A 414 5.42 -13.11 4.69
C PRO A 414 5.57 -12.12 5.85
N LEU A 415 4.57 -11.26 6.08
CA LEU A 415 4.56 -10.31 7.19
C LEU A 415 4.46 -11.02 8.55
N GLN A 416 3.55 -11.98 8.70
CA GLN A 416 3.47 -12.77 9.93
C GLN A 416 4.78 -13.49 10.22
N LEU A 417 5.40 -14.03 9.19
CA LEU A 417 6.64 -14.80 9.33
C LEU A 417 7.81 -13.92 9.81
N VAL A 418 7.98 -12.71 9.22
CA VAL A 418 9.04 -11.78 9.68
C VAL A 418 8.74 -11.22 11.06
N THR A 419 7.47 -10.93 11.38
CA THR A 419 7.05 -10.43 12.69
C THR A 419 7.35 -11.45 13.80
N ALA A 420 7.06 -12.73 13.55
CA ALA A 420 7.40 -13.81 14.46
C ALA A 420 8.93 -13.95 14.63
N PHE A 421 9.69 -13.80 13.52
CA PHE A 421 11.15 -13.85 13.58
C PHE A 421 11.77 -12.65 14.30
N ALA A 422 11.14 -11.47 14.14
CA ALA A 422 11.49 -10.27 14.88
C ALA A 422 11.32 -10.48 16.41
N ALA A 423 10.32 -11.25 16.85
CA ALA A 423 10.18 -11.55 18.28
C ALA A 423 11.39 -12.34 18.84
N ILE A 424 11.93 -13.29 18.07
CA ILE A 424 13.19 -13.98 18.47
C ILE A 424 14.34 -12.97 18.55
N ALA A 425 14.47 -12.09 17.53
CA ALA A 425 15.49 -11.04 17.46
C ALA A 425 15.33 -9.96 18.55
N ASN A 426 14.13 -9.78 19.08
CA ASN A 426 13.79 -8.79 20.12
C ASN A 426 13.59 -9.43 21.50
N HIS A 427 14.51 -10.29 21.91
CA HIS A 427 14.49 -10.90 23.24
C HIS A 427 13.18 -11.62 23.61
N GLY A 428 12.52 -12.18 22.61
CA GLY A 428 11.24 -12.90 22.75
C GLY A 428 10.00 -12.00 22.78
N LYS A 429 10.15 -10.69 22.69
CA LYS A 429 9.03 -9.72 22.70
C LYS A 429 8.41 -9.63 21.31
N LEU A 430 7.12 -9.94 21.20
CA LEU A 430 6.34 -9.72 19.99
C LEU A 430 5.88 -8.26 19.96
N VAL A 431 6.32 -7.49 18.96
CA VAL A 431 5.91 -6.11 18.73
C VAL A 431 4.97 -6.01 17.55
N ARG A 432 4.03 -5.05 17.59
CA ARG A 432 3.16 -4.78 16.46
C ARG A 432 3.96 -4.17 15.31
N PRO A 433 3.88 -4.74 14.10
CA PRO A 433 4.51 -4.12 12.94
C PRO A 433 3.80 -2.81 12.58
N LYS A 434 4.58 -1.80 12.21
CA LYS A 434 4.11 -0.46 11.87
C LYS A 434 4.52 -0.07 10.46
N ILE A 435 3.60 0.54 9.73
CA ILE A 435 3.86 1.17 8.44
C ILE A 435 3.81 2.70 8.54
N LEU A 436 3.14 3.24 9.56
CA LEU A 436 2.99 4.68 9.79
C LEU A 436 3.79 5.08 11.03
N ARG A 437 4.68 6.07 10.87
CA ARG A 437 5.50 6.66 11.94
C ARG A 437 4.83 7.87 12.56
N GLY A 438 4.12 8.68 11.75
CA GLY A 438 3.47 9.88 12.23
C GLY A 438 2.62 10.56 11.17
N VAL A 439 1.92 11.60 11.61
CA VAL A 439 1.06 12.44 10.77
C VAL A 439 1.48 13.89 10.97
N LEU A 440 1.68 14.62 9.87
CA LEU A 440 1.89 16.07 9.88
C LEU A 440 0.61 16.76 9.38
N ASP A 441 0.33 17.95 9.89
CA ASP A 441 -0.73 18.78 9.33
C ASP A 441 -0.34 19.33 7.94
N SER A 442 -1.24 20.05 7.29
CA SER A 442 -1.00 20.64 5.97
C SER A 442 0.12 21.69 5.95
N ARG A 443 0.58 22.14 7.12
CA ARG A 443 1.70 23.09 7.28
C ARG A 443 3.01 22.40 7.65
N GLY A 444 3.01 21.05 7.71
CA GLY A 444 4.17 20.26 8.08
C GLY A 444 4.46 20.17 9.58
N GLN A 445 3.54 20.61 10.44
CA GLN A 445 3.67 20.47 11.89
C GLN A 445 3.19 19.09 12.33
N VAL A 446 3.81 18.54 13.38
CA VAL A 446 3.44 17.21 13.91
C VAL A 446 2.03 17.26 14.49
N ALA A 447 1.11 16.56 13.82
CA ALA A 447 -0.28 16.37 14.27
C ALA A 447 -0.45 15.11 15.13
N ALA A 448 0.33 14.06 14.85
CA ALA A 448 0.40 12.85 15.68
C ALA A 448 1.76 12.17 15.52
N ASP A 449 2.37 11.81 16.63
CA ASP A 449 3.53 10.92 16.69
C ASP A 449 3.05 9.50 17.02
N LEU A 450 3.37 8.54 16.14
CA LEU A 450 3.00 7.13 16.26
C LEU A 450 4.26 6.24 16.36
N SER A 451 5.39 6.83 16.78
CA SER A 451 6.67 6.14 16.94
C SER A 451 6.70 5.22 18.16
N GLU A 452 5.77 5.36 19.12
CA GLU A 452 5.70 4.53 20.32
C GLU A 452 5.64 3.03 19.97
N VAL A 453 6.45 2.23 20.66
CA VAL A 453 6.55 0.78 20.44
C VAL A 453 5.41 0.06 21.16
N GLU A 454 4.59 -0.66 20.41
CA GLU A 454 3.51 -1.47 20.98
C GLU A 454 3.96 -2.93 21.13
N VAL A 455 4.23 -3.34 22.37
CA VAL A 455 4.52 -4.74 22.70
C VAL A 455 3.19 -5.50 22.83
N VAL A 456 2.95 -6.43 21.93
CA VAL A 456 1.71 -7.23 21.89
C VAL A 456 1.76 -8.38 22.90
N GLY A 457 2.96 -8.92 23.16
CA GLY A 457 3.15 -10.04 24.09
C GLY A 457 4.60 -10.49 24.20
N GLN A 458 4.81 -11.47 25.06
CA GLN A 458 6.09 -12.18 25.22
C GLN A 458 5.91 -13.59 24.63
N ALA A 459 6.53 -13.86 23.47
CA ALA A 459 6.40 -15.14 22.79
C ALA A 459 7.22 -16.23 23.48
N ILE A 460 8.45 -15.90 23.90
CA ILE A 460 9.42 -16.77 24.59
C ILE A 460 10.26 -15.94 25.56
N MET A 461 10.94 -16.60 26.49
CA MET A 461 11.87 -15.92 27.39
C MET A 461 13.07 -15.33 26.65
N GLU A 462 13.61 -14.22 27.15
CA GLU A 462 14.79 -13.55 26.59
C GLU A 462 15.99 -14.50 26.48
N LYS A 463 16.23 -15.30 27.52
CA LYS A 463 17.34 -16.27 27.52
C LYS A 463 17.19 -17.28 26.38
N THR A 464 15.99 -17.82 26.18
CA THR A 464 15.71 -18.78 25.10
C THR A 464 15.94 -18.16 23.75
N ALA A 465 15.47 -16.90 23.53
CA ALA A 465 15.66 -16.16 22.28
C ALA A 465 17.15 -15.97 21.97
N ARG A 466 17.92 -15.49 22.92
CA ARG A 466 19.37 -15.27 22.78
C ARG A 466 20.12 -16.59 22.52
N ASP A 467 19.91 -17.58 23.35
CA ASP A 467 20.59 -18.87 23.22
C ASP A 467 20.24 -19.55 21.88
N LEU A 468 19.01 -19.42 21.39
CA LEU A 468 18.59 -19.95 20.10
C LEU A 468 19.32 -19.27 18.93
N ILE A 469 19.47 -17.95 18.97
CA ILE A 469 20.23 -17.19 17.96
C ILE A 469 21.68 -17.67 17.98
N ASP A 470 22.32 -17.60 19.12
CA ASP A 470 23.78 -17.82 19.25
C ASP A 470 24.18 -19.28 18.98
N ARG A 471 23.38 -20.25 19.43
CA ARG A 471 23.75 -21.66 19.41
C ARG A 471 23.19 -22.43 18.23
N ALA A 472 22.10 -21.96 17.59
CA ALA A 472 21.46 -22.68 16.50
C ALA A 472 21.31 -21.86 15.22
N LEU A 473 20.74 -20.63 15.29
CA LEU A 473 20.41 -19.89 14.08
C LEU A 473 21.61 -19.27 13.36
N VAL A 474 22.69 -18.97 14.09
CA VAL A 474 23.98 -18.60 13.51
C VAL A 474 24.58 -19.80 12.76
N GLY A 475 24.52 -20.98 13.32
CA GLY A 475 25.02 -22.23 12.71
C GLY A 475 24.33 -22.54 11.38
N VAL A 476 23.06 -22.17 11.20
CA VAL A 476 22.35 -22.26 9.88
C VAL A 476 23.09 -21.52 8.79
N ILE A 477 23.67 -20.35 9.13
CA ILE A 477 24.38 -19.47 8.16
C ILE A 477 25.84 -19.93 8.00
N GLU A 478 26.50 -20.28 9.09
CA GLU A 478 27.94 -20.62 9.06
C GLU A 478 28.19 -22.00 8.46
N GLU A 479 27.43 -23.00 8.88
CA GLU A 479 27.66 -24.42 8.53
C GLU A 479 26.45 -25.08 7.86
N GLY A 480 25.26 -24.55 8.09
CA GLY A 480 24.00 -25.15 7.70
C GLY A 480 23.53 -24.82 6.28
N THR A 481 22.21 -24.77 6.13
CA THR A 481 21.50 -24.62 4.86
C THR A 481 21.47 -23.18 4.33
N GLY A 482 21.90 -22.20 5.13
CA GLY A 482 21.81 -20.75 4.84
C GLY A 482 23.12 -20.09 4.41
N LYS A 483 24.18 -20.85 4.10
CA LYS A 483 25.53 -20.33 3.76
C LYS A 483 25.55 -19.23 2.69
N ALA A 484 24.59 -19.23 1.77
CA ALA A 484 24.47 -18.21 0.75
C ALA A 484 24.18 -16.80 1.30
N CYS A 485 23.81 -16.68 2.59
CA CYS A 485 23.58 -15.40 3.26
C CYS A 485 24.72 -14.97 4.20
N GLN A 486 25.89 -15.56 4.10
CA GLN A 486 27.09 -15.09 4.82
C GLN A 486 27.49 -13.70 4.33
N ILE A 487 27.72 -12.77 5.27
CA ILE A 487 28.08 -11.38 5.00
C ILE A 487 29.42 -11.08 5.68
N PRO A 488 30.46 -10.69 4.95
CA PRO A 488 31.74 -10.33 5.55
C PRO A 488 31.61 -9.23 6.61
N GLY A 489 32.16 -9.46 7.80
CA GLY A 489 32.13 -8.49 8.89
C GLY A 489 30.88 -8.51 9.75
N TYR A 490 29.88 -9.32 9.41
CA TYR A 490 28.66 -9.42 10.21
C TYR A 490 28.30 -10.85 10.53
N LYS A 491 28.02 -11.11 11.80
CA LYS A 491 27.46 -12.38 12.22
C LYS A 491 25.96 -12.39 11.96
N VAL A 492 25.54 -13.14 10.95
CA VAL A 492 24.14 -13.27 10.52
C VAL A 492 23.53 -14.53 11.13
N PHE A 493 22.27 -14.46 11.51
CA PHE A 493 21.47 -15.61 11.93
C PHE A 493 20.26 -15.78 11.01
N GLY A 494 19.77 -17.00 10.85
CA GLY A 494 18.65 -17.18 9.91
C GLY A 494 18.11 -18.60 9.84
N LYS A 495 17.14 -18.79 8.93
CA LYS A 495 16.54 -20.10 8.65
C LYS A 495 16.03 -20.19 7.22
N THR A 496 16.34 -21.26 6.54
CA THR A 496 15.78 -21.65 5.24
C THR A 496 14.43 -22.32 5.40
N GLY A 497 13.51 -22.04 4.48
CA GLY A 497 12.26 -22.76 4.35
C GLY A 497 12.07 -23.26 2.91
N THR A 498 11.46 -24.42 2.78
CA THR A 498 11.01 -24.97 1.50
C THR A 498 9.74 -25.74 1.78
N ALA A 499 8.68 -25.39 1.11
CA ALA A 499 7.39 -26.04 1.23
C ALA A 499 6.88 -26.47 -0.16
N GLN A 500 6.25 -27.64 -0.22
CA GLN A 500 5.50 -28.07 -1.38
C GLN A 500 4.11 -27.41 -1.34
N LEU A 501 3.64 -26.94 -2.47
CA LEU A 501 2.29 -26.39 -2.61
C LEU A 501 1.26 -27.51 -2.79
N ILE A 502 0.01 -27.21 -2.47
CA ILE A 502 -1.10 -28.13 -2.70
C ILE A 502 -1.69 -27.83 -4.08
N ASP A 503 -1.89 -28.85 -4.91
CA ASP A 503 -2.58 -28.73 -6.17
C ASP A 503 -4.09 -28.62 -5.92
N VAL A 504 -4.67 -27.50 -6.31
CA VAL A 504 -6.07 -27.15 -6.02
C VAL A 504 -7.05 -28.17 -6.60
N GLY A 505 -6.74 -28.74 -7.78
CA GLY A 505 -7.59 -29.71 -8.47
C GLY A 505 -7.64 -31.08 -7.79
N THR A 506 -6.48 -31.59 -7.35
CA THR A 506 -6.34 -32.94 -6.77
C THR A 506 -6.35 -32.93 -5.23
N ARG A 507 -6.19 -31.75 -4.61
CA ARG A 507 -5.97 -31.58 -3.16
C ARG A 507 -4.79 -32.40 -2.62
N SER A 508 -3.85 -32.77 -3.49
CA SER A 508 -2.63 -33.48 -3.16
C SER A 508 -1.44 -32.53 -3.09
N VAL A 509 -0.38 -32.97 -2.41
CA VAL A 509 0.89 -32.24 -2.37
C VAL A 509 1.53 -32.27 -3.76
N SER A 510 1.86 -31.12 -4.31
CA SER A 510 2.48 -31.00 -5.63
C SER A 510 3.94 -31.44 -5.59
N HIS A 511 4.35 -32.21 -6.61
CA HIS A 511 5.74 -32.61 -6.79
C HIS A 511 6.56 -31.65 -7.67
N SER A 512 5.91 -30.65 -8.26
CA SER A 512 6.53 -29.68 -9.18
C SER A 512 6.47 -28.24 -8.66
N ARG A 513 5.52 -27.89 -7.79
CA ARG A 513 5.29 -26.53 -7.31
C ARG A 513 5.81 -26.36 -5.88
N PHE A 514 6.74 -25.44 -5.71
CA PHE A 514 7.43 -25.20 -4.44
C PHE A 514 7.34 -23.73 -4.04
N MET A 515 7.44 -23.48 -2.73
CA MET A 515 7.66 -22.19 -2.13
C MET A 515 9.01 -22.20 -1.42
N GLY A 516 9.94 -21.37 -1.87
CA GLY A 516 11.22 -21.16 -1.19
C GLY A 516 11.13 -19.94 -0.29
N SER A 517 11.56 -20.05 0.98
CA SER A 517 11.60 -18.90 1.89
C SER A 517 12.92 -18.83 2.65
N PHE A 518 13.27 -17.62 3.08
CA PHE A 518 14.45 -17.40 3.89
C PHE A 518 14.21 -16.29 4.91
N LEU A 519 14.57 -16.55 6.15
CA LEU A 519 14.60 -15.60 7.24
C LEU A 519 16.05 -15.28 7.58
N ALA A 520 16.38 -14.01 7.73
CA ALA A 520 17.69 -13.55 8.18
C ALA A 520 17.56 -12.41 9.16
N GLY A 521 18.54 -12.29 10.05
CA GLY A 521 18.67 -11.13 10.94
C GLY A 521 20.16 -10.85 11.21
N ALA A 522 20.47 -9.60 11.47
CA ALA A 522 21.83 -9.14 11.75
C ALA A 522 21.83 -7.85 12.60
N PRO A 523 22.93 -7.61 13.36
CA PRO A 523 23.93 -8.58 13.83
C PRO A 523 23.34 -9.58 14.83
N ALA A 524 23.91 -10.77 14.98
CA ALA A 524 23.36 -11.80 15.87
C ALA A 524 23.33 -11.38 17.35
N LYS A 525 24.38 -10.67 17.82
CA LYS A 525 24.49 -10.26 19.22
C LYS A 525 23.49 -9.18 19.64
N ASP A 526 23.19 -8.22 18.74
CA ASP A 526 22.26 -7.12 18.97
C ASP A 526 21.49 -6.86 17.65
N PRO A 527 20.43 -7.64 17.39
CA PRO A 527 19.71 -7.58 16.13
C PRO A 527 19.10 -6.21 15.86
N LYS A 528 19.43 -5.61 14.72
CA LYS A 528 18.93 -4.31 14.29
C LYS A 528 17.98 -4.41 13.09
N ILE A 529 18.07 -5.51 12.36
CA ILE A 529 17.29 -5.72 11.15
C ILE A 529 16.97 -7.19 10.98
N VAL A 530 15.76 -7.49 10.57
CA VAL A 530 15.32 -8.81 10.14
C VAL A 530 14.66 -8.73 8.77
N VAL A 531 14.86 -9.79 7.98
CA VAL A 531 14.39 -9.89 6.60
C VAL A 531 13.70 -11.21 6.39
N ALA A 532 12.54 -11.20 5.74
CA ALA A 532 11.93 -12.41 5.17
C ALA A 532 11.87 -12.26 3.65
N VAL A 533 12.37 -13.25 2.92
CA VAL A 533 12.21 -13.36 1.46
C VAL A 533 11.44 -14.62 1.14
N VAL A 534 10.43 -14.52 0.29
CA VAL A 534 9.57 -15.62 -0.13
C VAL A 534 9.53 -15.66 -1.65
N VAL A 535 9.92 -16.78 -2.24
CA VAL A 535 9.95 -17.03 -3.68
C VAL A 535 8.87 -18.05 -4.02
N ASN A 536 7.86 -17.62 -4.73
CA ASN A 536 6.73 -18.46 -5.10
C ASN A 536 6.95 -19.10 -6.46
N GLU A 537 6.82 -20.43 -6.51
CA GLU A 537 6.91 -21.24 -7.72
C GLU A 537 8.13 -20.92 -8.57
N PRO A 538 9.35 -21.05 -8.04
CA PRO A 538 10.56 -20.99 -8.84
C PRO A 538 10.63 -22.18 -9.79
N ASP A 539 11.32 -22.03 -10.91
CA ASP A 539 11.60 -23.14 -11.83
C ASP A 539 12.44 -24.21 -11.12
N LYS A 540 11.84 -25.38 -10.91
CA LYS A 540 12.46 -26.51 -10.22
C LYS A 540 13.77 -26.95 -10.86
N SER A 541 13.93 -26.80 -12.17
CA SER A 541 15.14 -27.18 -12.90
C SER A 541 16.34 -26.28 -12.58
N ILE A 542 16.08 -25.03 -12.17
CA ILE A 542 17.11 -24.06 -11.79
C ILE A 542 17.37 -24.14 -10.28
N GLY A 543 16.32 -24.30 -9.48
CA GLY A 543 16.41 -24.44 -8.04
C GLY A 543 15.10 -24.09 -7.33
N TYR A 544 14.87 -24.71 -6.17
CA TYR A 544 13.64 -24.49 -5.39
C TYR A 544 13.85 -24.44 -3.87
N TYR A 545 15.03 -24.78 -3.39
CA TYR A 545 15.34 -24.68 -1.96
C TYR A 545 15.51 -23.22 -1.53
N GLY A 546 14.93 -22.84 -0.40
CA GLY A 546 15.01 -21.48 0.12
C GLY A 546 16.44 -20.94 0.26
N GLY A 547 17.41 -21.80 0.62
CA GLY A 547 18.83 -21.45 0.65
C GLY A 547 19.42 -21.08 -0.71
N THR A 548 18.84 -21.61 -1.81
CA THR A 548 19.27 -21.32 -3.18
C THR A 548 18.55 -20.13 -3.77
N VAL A 549 17.22 -20.06 -3.60
CA VAL A 549 16.39 -19.09 -4.33
C VAL A 549 16.10 -17.80 -3.54
N ALA A 550 16.07 -17.86 -2.19
CA ALA A 550 15.68 -16.73 -1.34
C ALA A 550 16.87 -16.15 -0.54
N ALA A 551 17.81 -16.98 -0.07
CA ALA A 551 18.94 -16.50 0.74
C ALA A 551 19.84 -15.49 0.02
N PRO A 552 20.15 -15.59 -1.29
CA PRO A 552 20.95 -14.58 -1.99
C PRO A 552 20.29 -13.20 -2.02
N ALA A 553 18.96 -13.14 -2.16
CA ALA A 553 18.23 -11.89 -2.12
C ALA A 553 18.25 -11.26 -0.72
N ALA A 554 18.05 -12.07 0.34
CA ALA A 554 18.16 -11.59 1.72
C ALA A 554 19.58 -11.07 2.03
N LYS A 555 20.62 -11.74 1.55
CA LYS A 555 22.00 -11.27 1.64
C LYS A 555 22.17 -9.89 1.04
N LYS A 556 21.74 -9.68 -0.21
CA LYS A 556 21.87 -8.39 -0.91
C LYS A 556 21.16 -7.26 -0.18
N ILE A 557 19.98 -7.54 0.37
CA ILE A 557 19.23 -6.55 1.17
C ILE A 557 20.05 -6.18 2.42
N LEU A 558 20.55 -7.15 3.15
CA LEU A 558 21.31 -6.89 4.37
C LEU A 558 22.65 -6.22 4.10
N GLU A 559 23.38 -6.60 3.04
CA GLU A 559 24.66 -6.00 2.64
C GLU A 559 24.54 -4.49 2.32
N GLN A 560 23.40 -4.07 1.80
CA GLN A 560 23.12 -2.65 1.56
C GLN A 560 22.56 -1.95 2.80
N ALA A 561 21.64 -2.60 3.52
CA ALA A 561 20.95 -1.99 4.65
C ALA A 561 21.86 -1.79 5.88
N LEU A 562 22.75 -2.74 6.21
CA LEU A 562 23.58 -2.68 7.42
C LEU A 562 24.50 -1.45 7.43
N PRO A 563 25.34 -1.20 6.40
CA PRO A 563 26.19 0.01 6.39
C PRO A 563 25.37 1.28 6.23
N TYR A 564 24.27 1.26 5.47
CA TYR A 564 23.39 2.42 5.31
C TYR A 564 22.74 2.85 6.65
N LEU A 565 22.35 1.91 7.48
CA LEU A 565 21.83 2.17 8.82
C LEU A 565 22.93 2.55 9.84
N GLY A 566 24.18 2.66 9.41
CA GLY A 566 25.31 2.98 10.29
C GLY A 566 25.68 1.85 11.26
N ILE A 567 25.26 0.62 10.98
CA ILE A 567 25.54 -0.54 11.83
C ILE A 567 26.99 -0.99 11.55
N PRO A 568 27.91 -0.86 12.52
CA PRO A 568 29.31 -1.24 12.30
C PRO A 568 29.49 -2.75 12.17
N PRO A 569 30.50 -3.21 11.42
CA PRO A 569 30.87 -4.62 11.41
C PRO A 569 31.16 -5.14 12.82
N THR A 570 30.62 -6.33 13.12
CA THR A 570 30.78 -7.00 14.42
C THR A 570 31.87 -8.05 14.45
N GLU A 571 32.40 -8.40 13.27
CA GLU A 571 33.46 -9.40 13.08
C GLU A 571 34.64 -8.80 12.29
N PRO A 572 35.85 -9.35 12.42
CA PRO A 572 37.00 -8.90 11.63
C PRO A 572 36.74 -9.07 10.13
N ILE A 573 36.99 -8.01 9.37
CA ILE A 573 36.81 -8.02 7.92
C ILE A 573 38.15 -8.31 7.24
N THR A 574 38.21 -9.36 6.42
CA THR A 574 39.36 -9.64 5.55
C THR A 574 39.53 -8.56 4.49
N ALA A 575 40.70 -8.42 3.89
CA ALA A 575 40.96 -7.46 2.82
C ALA A 575 39.98 -7.60 1.64
N GLN A 576 39.62 -8.84 1.27
CA GLN A 576 38.62 -9.14 0.26
C GLN A 576 37.21 -8.72 0.68
N GLY A 577 36.83 -8.91 1.94
CA GLY A 577 35.57 -8.46 2.51
C GLY A 577 35.45 -6.94 2.53
N LYS A 578 36.54 -6.20 2.80
CA LYS A 578 36.54 -4.72 2.71
C LYS A 578 36.28 -4.22 1.29
N ALA A 579 36.89 -4.84 0.28
CA ALA A 579 36.68 -4.51 -1.12
C ALA A 579 35.21 -4.79 -1.55
N HIS A 580 34.64 -5.88 -1.11
CA HIS A 580 33.25 -6.25 -1.38
C HIS A 580 32.26 -5.24 -0.77
N LEU A 581 32.39 -4.87 0.51
CA LEU A 581 31.54 -3.88 1.17
C LEU A 581 31.67 -2.49 0.55
N ALA A 582 32.89 -2.08 0.14
CA ALA A 582 33.11 -0.78 -0.49
C ALA A 582 32.41 -0.62 -1.86
N GLN A 583 32.14 -1.72 -2.56
CA GLN A 583 31.38 -1.68 -3.82
C GLN A 583 29.89 -1.34 -3.60
N HIS A 584 29.33 -1.65 -2.44
CA HIS A 584 27.92 -1.42 -2.11
C HIS A 584 27.65 -0.04 -1.45
N VAL A 585 28.67 0.62 -0.93
CA VAL A 585 28.56 1.96 -0.30
C VAL A 585 28.60 3.12 -1.33
N LYS A 586 29.04 2.87 -2.57
CA LYS A 586 29.19 3.91 -3.62
C LYS A 586 27.91 4.35 -4.34
N VAL A 587 26.74 4.00 -3.86
CA VAL A 587 25.45 4.31 -4.53
C VAL A 587 24.69 5.48 -3.89
N THR A 588 25.32 6.25 -3.03
CA THR A 588 24.65 7.41 -2.38
C THR A 588 25.55 8.65 -2.41
N ASP A 589 25.75 9.22 -3.61
CA ASP A 589 26.08 10.63 -3.83
C ASP A 589 25.14 11.21 -4.89
#